data_b37a91ebb8ee9981587c143e5c509c6e
#
_entry.id   b37a91ebb8ee9981587c143e5c509c6e
#
_cell.length_a   1.000
_cell.length_b   1.000
_cell.length_c   1.000
_cell.angle_alpha   90.00
_cell.angle_beta   90.00
_cell.angle_gamma   90.00
#
_symmetry.space_group_name_H-M   'P 1'
#
loop_
_entity.id
_entity.type
_entity.pdbx_description
1 polymer ?
#
loop_
_entity_poly.entity_id
_entity_poly.type
_entity_poly.pdbx_seq_one_letter_code
_entity_poly.pdbx_strand_id
1 'polypeptide(L)'
;MTDMEQLRTSTRKGMAQIARALNYVSGGRITPNAITWFGFIMHVPIAYLIATGHPWRAGALLVVFGLFDTLDGELARLQGRVSDFGGLLDATTDRLKEVLLYSGIAYFFVNYGTLDWRKYAAVAVAAC
;
A
#
# COMPACT_ATOMS: atom_id res chain seq x y z
N MET A 1 -17.08 -22.67 9.85
CA MET A 1 -16.29 -21.45 9.60
C MET A 1 -14.87 -21.68 10.09
N THR A 2 -13.91 -21.52 9.20
CA THR A 2 -12.51 -21.63 9.57
C THR A 2 -12.05 -20.34 10.27
N ASP A 3 -11.05 -20.41 11.16
CA ASP A 3 -10.49 -19.26 11.85
C ASP A 3 -10.02 -18.16 10.89
N MET A 4 -9.56 -18.56 9.70
CA MET A 4 -9.15 -17.66 8.62
C MET A 4 -10.31 -16.80 8.08
N GLU A 5 -11.48 -17.38 7.94
CA GLU A 5 -12.67 -16.64 7.50
C GLU A 5 -13.16 -15.66 8.56
N GLN A 6 -13.06 -16.04 9.82
CA GLN A 6 -13.38 -15.14 10.92
C GLN A 6 -12.43 -13.95 10.99
N LEU A 7 -11.12 -14.18 10.82
CA LEU A 7 -10.13 -13.11 10.75
C LEU A 7 -10.38 -12.16 9.58
N ARG A 8 -10.65 -12.69 8.41
CA ARG A 8 -11.00 -11.89 7.22
C ARG A 8 -12.24 -11.02 7.47
N THR A 9 -13.27 -11.61 8.03
CA THR A 9 -14.53 -10.91 8.33
C THR A 9 -14.32 -9.83 9.38
N SER A 10 -13.55 -10.11 10.44
CA SER A 10 -13.24 -9.16 11.50
C SER A 10 -12.41 -7.98 10.99
N THR A 11 -11.38 -8.24 10.19
CA THR A 11 -10.54 -7.20 9.57
C THR A 11 -11.37 -6.31 8.64
N ARG A 12 -12.23 -6.92 7.83
CA ARG A 12 -13.10 -6.20 6.92
C ARG A 12 -14.11 -5.31 7.64
N LYS A 13 -14.69 -5.80 8.74
CA LYS A 13 -15.58 -5.00 9.60
C LYS A 13 -14.85 -3.82 10.24
N GLY A 14 -13.63 -4.05 10.75
CA GLY A 14 -12.81 -2.99 11.32
C GLY A 14 -12.49 -1.90 10.29
N MET A 15 -12.10 -2.27 9.08
CA MET A 15 -11.84 -1.33 7.98
C MET A 15 -13.10 -0.57 7.56
N ALA A 16 -14.25 -1.24 7.50
CA ALA A 16 -15.52 -0.60 7.20
C ALA A 16 -15.90 0.45 8.26
N GLN A 17 -15.63 0.19 9.53
CA GLN A 17 -15.85 1.16 10.61
C GLN A 17 -14.93 2.37 10.49
N ILE A 18 -13.65 2.17 10.18
CA ILE A 18 -12.69 3.25 9.96
C ILE A 18 -13.11 4.09 8.75
N ALA A 19 -13.53 3.46 7.65
CA ALA A 19 -14.02 4.14 6.46
C ALA A 19 -15.26 4.99 6.76
N ARG A 20 -16.21 4.49 7.55
CA ARG A 20 -17.38 5.24 8.00
C ARG A 20 -17.01 6.44 8.86
N ALA A 21 -16.09 6.26 9.81
CA ALA A 21 -15.62 7.33 10.66
C ALA A 21 -14.94 8.43 9.83
N LEU A 22 -14.10 8.04 8.88
CA LEU A 22 -13.40 8.94 7.98
C LEU A 22 -14.37 9.71 7.08
N ASN A 23 -15.37 9.04 6.53
CA ASN A 23 -16.41 9.65 5.72
C ASN A 23 -17.25 10.63 6.53
N TYR A 24 -17.59 10.28 7.77
CA TYR A 24 -18.35 11.14 8.68
C TYR A 24 -17.57 12.40 9.05
N VAL A 25 -16.31 12.27 9.46
CA VAL A 25 -15.44 13.38 9.87
C VAL A 25 -15.15 14.31 8.70
N SER A 26 -14.93 13.78 7.52
CA SER A 26 -14.62 14.58 6.31
C SER A 26 -15.87 15.14 5.62
N GLY A 27 -17.07 14.74 6.05
CA GLY A 27 -18.32 15.11 5.39
C GLY A 27 -18.42 14.61 3.94
N GLY A 28 -17.79 13.48 3.63
CA GLY A 28 -17.76 12.90 2.28
C GLY A 28 -16.82 13.58 1.30
N ARG A 29 -15.95 14.48 1.77
CA ARG A 29 -15.00 15.22 0.93
C ARG A 29 -13.79 14.40 0.49
N ILE A 30 -13.38 13.40 1.30
CA ILE A 30 -12.29 12.51 0.94
C ILE A 30 -12.78 11.55 -0.13
N THR A 31 -12.18 11.61 -1.31
CA THR A 31 -12.48 10.70 -2.42
C THR A 31 -11.55 9.48 -2.37
N PRO A 32 -12.01 8.30 -2.86
CA PRO A 32 -11.14 7.12 -2.98
C PRO A 32 -9.89 7.41 -3.81
N ASN A 33 -10.02 8.18 -4.87
CA ASN A 33 -8.89 8.57 -5.74
C ASN A 33 -7.84 9.40 -4.98
N ALA A 34 -8.27 10.30 -4.09
CA ALA A 34 -7.35 11.08 -3.26
C ALA A 34 -6.52 10.18 -2.34
N ILE A 35 -7.12 9.16 -1.75
CA ILE A 35 -6.42 8.18 -0.91
C ILE A 35 -5.44 7.36 -1.75
N THR A 36 -5.83 6.95 -2.95
CA THR A 36 -4.95 6.22 -3.89
C THR A 36 -3.71 7.05 -4.25
N TRP A 37 -3.89 8.32 -4.58
CA TRP A 37 -2.79 9.24 -4.89
C TRP A 37 -1.89 9.49 -3.67
N PHE A 38 -2.50 9.68 -2.51
CA PHE A 38 -1.75 9.82 -1.25
C PHE A 38 -0.90 8.59 -0.96
N GLY A 39 -1.46 7.41 -1.10
CA GLY A 39 -0.73 6.15 -0.96
C GLY A 39 0.44 6.04 -1.93
N PHE A 40 0.25 6.44 -3.19
CA PHE A 40 1.32 6.46 -4.19
C PHE A 40 2.46 7.42 -3.80
N ILE A 41 2.13 8.66 -3.43
CA ILE A 41 3.11 9.66 -3.03
C ILE A 41 3.92 9.17 -1.81
N MET A 42 3.28 8.50 -0.87
CA MET A 42 3.95 7.97 0.32
C MET A 42 4.88 6.79 0.02
N HIS A 43 4.75 6.14 -1.13
CA HIS A 43 5.70 5.13 -1.58
C HIS A 43 7.05 5.70 -2.00
N VAL A 44 7.12 6.98 -2.34
CA VAL A 44 8.38 7.66 -2.67
C VAL A 44 9.35 7.66 -1.47
N PRO A 45 8.96 8.14 -0.26
CA PRO A 45 9.83 8.03 0.91
C PRO A 45 10.15 6.60 1.32
N ILE A 46 9.24 5.66 1.09
CA ILE A 46 9.50 4.22 1.34
C ILE A 46 10.61 3.72 0.43
N ALA A 47 10.54 4.01 -0.87
CA ALA A 47 11.58 3.67 -1.84
C ALA A 47 12.93 4.32 -1.46
N TYR A 48 12.90 5.56 -1.00
CA TYR A 48 14.09 6.26 -0.50
C TYR A 48 14.71 5.56 0.72
N LEU A 49 13.91 5.13 1.68
CA LEU A 49 14.38 4.38 2.84
C LEU A 49 15.02 3.05 2.45
N ILE A 50 14.47 2.35 1.47
CA ILE A 50 15.06 1.12 0.92
C ILE A 50 16.40 1.44 0.27
N ALA A 51 16.45 2.48 -0.58
CA ALA A 51 17.63 2.89 -1.30
C ALA A 51 18.80 3.31 -0.37
N THR A 52 18.48 3.84 0.81
CA THR A 52 19.47 4.28 1.81
C THR A 52 19.84 3.22 2.85
N GLY A 53 19.32 2.01 2.71
CA GLY A 53 19.67 0.89 3.59
C GLY A 53 18.90 0.82 4.90
N HIS A 54 17.66 1.32 4.93
CA HIS A 54 16.77 1.24 6.08
C HIS A 54 15.53 0.36 5.82
N PRO A 55 15.72 -0.94 5.53
CA PRO A 55 14.62 -1.82 5.11
C PRO A 55 13.56 -2.02 6.20
N TRP A 56 13.94 -1.98 7.47
CA TRP A 56 13.01 -2.13 8.59
C TRP A 56 11.98 -1.00 8.67
N ARG A 57 12.44 0.23 8.50
CA ARG A 57 11.55 1.41 8.47
C ARG A 57 10.66 1.40 7.24
N ALA A 58 11.23 1.02 6.10
CA ALA A 58 10.47 0.87 4.86
C ALA A 58 9.38 -0.20 5.01
N GLY A 59 9.69 -1.36 5.58
CA GLY A 59 8.75 -2.45 5.83
C GLY A 59 7.61 -2.04 6.74
N ALA A 60 7.91 -1.32 7.84
CA ALA A 60 6.88 -0.81 8.74
C ALA A 60 5.91 0.15 8.03
N LEU A 61 6.43 1.07 7.23
CA LEU A 61 5.61 1.99 6.43
C LEU A 61 4.80 1.26 5.36
N LEU A 62 5.36 0.23 4.72
CA LEU A 62 4.63 -0.59 3.75
C LEU A 62 3.41 -1.27 4.36
N VAL A 63 3.53 -1.80 5.57
CA VAL A 63 2.40 -2.40 6.27
C VAL A 63 1.32 -1.36 6.55
N VAL A 64 1.69 -0.20 7.05
CA VAL A 64 0.75 0.90 7.33
C VAL A 64 0.03 1.33 6.06
N PHE A 65 0.76 1.56 4.96
CA PHE A 65 0.16 2.02 3.70
C PHE A 65 -0.59 0.92 2.95
N GLY A 66 -0.24 -0.35 3.15
CA GLY A 66 -1.05 -1.48 2.67
C GLY A 66 -2.45 -1.48 3.29
N LEU A 67 -2.58 -1.07 4.54
CA LEU A 67 -3.87 -0.88 5.19
C LEU A 67 -4.67 0.27 4.56
N PHE A 68 -4.00 1.34 4.13
CA PHE A 68 -4.66 2.43 3.39
C PHE A 68 -5.24 1.98 2.06
N ASP A 69 -4.58 1.08 1.34
CA ASP A 69 -5.10 0.53 0.08
C ASP A 69 -6.40 -0.26 0.29
N THR A 70 -6.51 -0.96 1.41
CA THR A 70 -7.76 -1.62 1.81
C THR A 70 -8.84 -0.60 2.15
N LEU A 71 -8.45 0.49 2.80
CA LEU A 71 -9.35 1.55 3.22
C LEU A 71 -9.98 2.30 2.03
N ASP A 72 -9.23 2.56 0.95
CA ASP A 72 -9.76 3.26 -0.22
C ASP A 72 -10.85 2.45 -0.92
N GLY A 73 -10.70 1.12 -1.01
CA GLY A 73 -11.71 0.23 -1.53
C GLY A 73 -13.00 0.23 -0.70
N GLU A 74 -12.89 0.18 0.62
CA GLU A 74 -14.05 0.25 1.51
C GLU A 74 -14.74 1.62 1.46
N LEU A 75 -13.96 2.70 1.36
CA LEU A 75 -14.50 4.05 1.21
C LEU A 75 -15.25 4.22 -0.12
N ALA A 76 -14.73 3.66 -1.22
CA ALA A 76 -15.38 3.68 -2.52
C ALA A 76 -16.75 2.97 -2.46
N ARG A 77 -16.82 1.83 -1.81
CA ARG A 77 -18.08 1.09 -1.62
C ARG A 77 -19.07 1.88 -0.77
N LEU A 78 -18.60 2.47 0.31
CA LEU A 78 -19.43 3.23 1.24
C LEU A 78 -20.05 4.47 0.56
N GLN A 79 -19.29 5.15 -0.28
CA GLN A 79 -19.73 6.34 -1.02
C GLN A 79 -20.49 6.02 -2.32
N GLY A 80 -20.57 4.74 -2.71
CA GLY A 80 -21.15 4.34 -3.98
C GLY A 80 -20.38 4.85 -5.20
N ARG A 81 -19.09 5.12 -5.05
CA ARG A 81 -18.21 5.67 -6.09
C ARG A 81 -17.33 4.62 -6.76
N VAL A 82 -17.76 3.38 -6.75
CA VAL A 82 -17.08 2.32 -7.49
C VAL A 82 -17.26 2.58 -8.98
N SER A 83 -16.14 2.79 -9.69
CA SER A 83 -16.14 3.06 -11.12
C SER A 83 -15.01 2.30 -11.82
N ASP A 84 -15.18 2.08 -13.13
CA ASP A 84 -14.14 1.43 -13.95
C ASP A 84 -12.87 2.28 -14.00
N PHE A 85 -13.01 3.60 -14.03
CA PHE A 85 -11.88 4.52 -13.97
C PHE A 85 -11.11 4.41 -12.64
N GLY A 86 -11.81 4.33 -11.52
CA GLY A 86 -11.19 4.12 -10.19
C GLY A 86 -10.42 2.80 -10.11
N GLY A 87 -10.99 1.73 -10.66
CA GLY A 87 -10.32 0.44 -10.76
C GLY A 87 -9.07 0.47 -11.63
N LEU A 88 -9.12 1.15 -12.76
CA LEU A 88 -7.97 1.35 -13.64
C LEU A 88 -6.88 2.19 -12.97
N LEU A 89 -7.25 3.26 -12.30
CA LEU A 89 -6.33 4.12 -11.56
C LEU A 89 -5.62 3.35 -10.45
N ASP A 90 -6.36 2.55 -9.69
CA ASP A 90 -5.82 1.71 -8.62
C ASP A 90 -4.82 0.69 -9.16
N ALA A 91 -5.18 -0.05 -10.20
CA ALA A 91 -4.30 -1.02 -10.85
C ALA A 91 -3.03 -0.37 -11.42
N THR A 92 -3.15 0.80 -12.03
CA THR A 92 -2.01 1.55 -12.60
C THR A 92 -1.09 2.05 -11.49
N THR A 93 -1.64 2.63 -10.44
CA THR A 93 -0.84 3.13 -9.30
C THR A 93 -0.14 2.01 -8.55
N ASP A 94 -0.76 0.84 -8.43
CA ASP A 94 -0.12 -0.34 -7.83
C ASP A 94 1.12 -0.76 -8.62
N ARG A 95 1.06 -0.76 -9.93
CA ARG A 95 2.22 -1.04 -10.78
C ARG A 95 3.32 0.02 -10.66
N LEU A 96 2.94 1.28 -10.56
CA LEU A 96 3.89 2.36 -10.34
C LEU A 96 4.55 2.26 -8.95
N LYS A 97 3.82 1.87 -7.93
CA LYS A 97 4.37 1.61 -6.60
C LYS A 97 5.41 0.48 -6.64
N GLU A 98 5.11 -0.61 -7.33
CA GLU A 98 6.06 -1.71 -7.53
C GLU A 98 7.34 -1.22 -8.23
N VAL A 99 7.22 -0.45 -9.30
CA VAL A 99 8.37 0.12 -10.02
C VAL A 99 9.22 0.99 -9.09
N LEU A 100 8.60 1.83 -8.27
CA LEU A 100 9.31 2.65 -7.30
C LEU A 100 10.09 1.81 -6.27
N LEU A 101 9.46 0.79 -5.73
CA LEU A 101 10.08 -0.11 -4.75
C LEU A 101 11.26 -0.86 -5.36
N TYR A 102 11.08 -1.43 -6.54
CA TYR A 102 12.16 -2.13 -7.25
C TYR A 102 13.30 -1.20 -7.64
N SER A 103 13.00 0.04 -8.03
CA SER A 103 14.03 1.05 -8.30
C SER A 103 14.85 1.38 -7.05
N GLY A 104 14.19 1.50 -5.89
CA GLY A 104 14.88 1.70 -4.61
C GLY A 104 15.79 0.53 -4.26
N ILE A 105 15.33 -0.69 -4.44
CA ILE A 105 16.11 -1.91 -4.23
C ILE A 105 17.31 -1.96 -5.19
N ALA A 106 17.08 -1.70 -6.48
CA ALA A 106 18.16 -1.68 -7.48
C ALA A 106 19.22 -0.62 -7.16
N TYR A 107 18.78 0.57 -6.76
CA TYR A 107 19.69 1.64 -6.35
C TYR A 107 20.54 1.22 -5.15
N PHE A 108 19.93 0.59 -4.16
CA PHE A 108 20.65 0.07 -2.99
C PHE A 108 21.74 -0.93 -3.42
N PHE A 109 21.42 -1.88 -4.29
CA PHE A 109 22.38 -2.87 -4.75
C PHE A 109 23.55 -2.25 -5.54
N VAL A 110 23.28 -1.26 -6.35
CA VAL A 110 24.33 -0.59 -7.14
C VAL A 110 25.29 0.18 -6.24
N ASN A 111 24.80 0.83 -5.20
CA ASN A 111 25.62 1.71 -4.38
C ASN A 111 26.24 1.01 -3.16
N TYR A 112 25.62 -0.04 -2.66
CA TYR A 112 26.07 -0.76 -1.46
C TYR A 112 26.43 -2.23 -1.75
N GLY A 113 26.69 -2.56 -3.00
CA GLY A 113 26.73 -3.90 -3.60
C GLY A 113 27.80 -4.87 -3.13
N THR A 114 28.19 -4.84 -1.88
CA THR A 114 29.04 -5.89 -1.30
C THR A 114 28.24 -6.96 -0.56
N LEU A 115 26.92 -6.92 -0.63
CA LEU A 115 26.08 -7.70 0.25
C LEU A 115 25.32 -8.83 -0.43
N ASP A 116 25.18 -9.88 0.35
CA ASP A 116 24.45 -11.11 0.14
C ASP A 116 23.12 -10.86 -0.63
N TRP A 117 23.24 -10.70 -1.95
CA TRP A 117 22.13 -10.47 -2.87
C TRP A 117 20.99 -11.47 -2.69
N ARG A 118 21.28 -12.64 -2.10
CA ARG A 118 20.28 -13.69 -1.83
C ARG A 118 19.21 -13.24 -0.84
N LYS A 119 19.57 -12.47 0.18
CA LYS A 119 18.61 -11.97 1.18
C LYS A 119 17.64 -10.98 0.55
N TYR A 120 18.14 -10.12 -0.31
CA TYR A 120 17.31 -9.11 -0.96
C TYR A 120 16.51 -9.66 -2.13
N ALA A 121 17.06 -10.64 -2.84
CA ALA A 121 16.31 -11.40 -3.84
C ALA A 121 15.11 -12.12 -3.21
N ALA A 122 15.28 -12.71 -2.03
CA ALA A 122 14.18 -13.34 -1.30
C ALA A 122 13.08 -12.32 -0.92
N VAL A 123 13.46 -11.12 -0.49
CA VAL A 123 12.49 -10.04 -0.18
C VAL A 123 11.78 -9.57 -1.46
N ALA A 124 12.51 -9.41 -2.56
CA ALA A 124 11.92 -9.01 -3.83
C ALA A 124 10.94 -10.06 -4.37
N VAL A 125 11.28 -11.33 -4.25
CA VAL A 125 10.39 -12.44 -4.64
C VAL A 125 9.17 -12.54 -3.73
N ALA A 126 9.33 -12.30 -2.43
CA ALA A 126 8.21 -12.29 -1.49
C ALA A 126 7.26 -11.09 -1.69
N ALA A 127 7.73 -10.02 -2.33
CA ALA A 127 6.92 -8.84 -2.65
C ALA A 127 6.15 -8.95 -3.98
N CYS A 128 6.43 -9.99 -4.77
CA CYS A 128 5.69 -10.32 -5.99
C CYS A 128 4.52 -11.23 -5.70
#